data_704d43e1d33cb8fe05412de7d8bb83f5
#
_entry.id   704d43e1d33cb8fe05412de7d8bb83f5
#
_cell.length_a   1.000
_cell.length_b   1.000
_cell.length_c   1.000
_cell.angle_alpha   90.00
_cell.angle_beta   90.00
_cell.angle_gamma   90.00
#
_symmetry.space_group_name_H-M   'P 1'
#
loop_
_entity.id
_entity.type
_entity.pdbx_description
1 polymer ?
#
loop_
_entity_poly.entity_id
_entity_poly.type
_entity_poly.pdbx_seq_one_letter_code
_entity_poly.pdbx_strand_id
1 'polypeptide(L)'
;MLGVVLLYVGVVLILNGIARLCNVDEKSMAVFNVFTGALSFILNIVAVIQGNYFAAGTGLLFGFTYLFIAARCIFNLDGRLYGWYCLFVAINTIPLAFIDPTTLKFIDFTVGNIYWVIIWLLWGLLWLTGFIELVMKKNLGKFVGYLSVIDGIFTAWIPGFLLLINMFPK
;
A
#
# COMPACT_ATOMS: atom_id res chain seq x y z
N MET A 1 11.22 -9.42 6.99
CA MET A 1 9.83 -9.01 7.22
C MET A 1 9.22 -8.26 6.02
N LEU A 2 9.87 -7.23 5.50
CA LEU A 2 9.34 -6.40 4.40
C LEU A 2 8.91 -7.22 3.17
N GLY A 3 9.73 -8.17 2.70
CA GLY A 3 9.37 -9.01 1.55
C GLY A 3 8.08 -9.81 1.75
N VAL A 4 7.80 -10.30 2.97
CA VAL A 4 6.54 -10.99 3.28
C VAL A 4 5.36 -10.03 3.16
N VAL A 5 5.44 -8.84 3.78
CA VAL A 5 4.37 -7.84 3.69
C VAL A 5 4.11 -7.44 2.24
N LEU A 6 5.18 -7.12 1.49
CA LEU A 6 5.04 -6.70 0.08
C LEU A 6 4.45 -7.78 -0.82
N LEU A 7 4.79 -9.05 -0.60
CA LEU A 7 4.19 -10.14 -1.37
C LEU A 7 2.66 -10.13 -1.24
N TYR A 8 2.13 -10.03 -0.02
CA TYR A 8 0.69 -10.02 0.22
C TYR A 8 0.03 -8.67 -0.11
N VAL A 9 0.75 -7.56 0.02
CA VAL A 9 0.32 -6.26 -0.52
C VAL A 9 0.13 -6.35 -2.04
N GLY A 10 1.05 -7.00 -2.75
CA GLY A 10 0.92 -7.25 -4.18
C GLY A 10 -0.35 -8.03 -4.52
N VAL A 11 -0.59 -9.12 -3.81
CA VAL A 11 -1.82 -9.93 -4.01
C VAL A 11 -3.08 -9.11 -3.77
N VAL A 12 -3.17 -8.39 -2.64
CA VAL A 12 -4.39 -7.62 -2.34
C VAL A 12 -4.62 -6.47 -3.31
N LEU A 13 -3.58 -5.79 -3.78
CA LEU A 13 -3.71 -4.75 -4.81
C LEU A 13 -4.23 -5.32 -6.13
N ILE A 14 -3.69 -6.47 -6.56
CA ILE A 14 -4.15 -7.16 -7.78
C ILE A 14 -5.62 -7.57 -7.62
N LEU A 15 -5.99 -8.19 -6.49
CA LEU A 15 -7.36 -8.62 -6.24
C LEU A 15 -8.33 -7.44 -6.16
N ASN A 16 -7.96 -6.34 -5.50
CA ASN A 16 -8.79 -5.12 -5.43
C ASN A 16 -8.96 -4.50 -6.82
N GLY A 17 -7.90 -4.47 -7.64
CA GLY A 17 -7.98 -4.00 -9.01
C GLY A 17 -8.89 -4.88 -9.87
N ILE A 18 -8.75 -6.20 -9.81
CA ILE A 18 -9.61 -7.17 -10.51
C ILE A 18 -11.07 -7.04 -10.04
N ALA A 19 -11.30 -6.95 -8.73
CA ALA A 19 -12.64 -6.80 -8.18
C ALA A 19 -13.35 -5.56 -8.77
N ARG A 20 -12.63 -4.45 -8.87
CA ARG A 20 -13.14 -3.22 -9.49
C ARG A 20 -13.41 -3.38 -10.99
N LEU A 21 -12.49 -4.02 -11.73
CA LEU A 21 -12.61 -4.20 -13.19
C LEU A 21 -13.74 -5.17 -13.58
N CYS A 22 -13.96 -6.19 -12.74
CA CYS A 22 -14.94 -7.26 -12.95
C CYS A 22 -16.25 -7.04 -12.15
N ASN A 23 -16.41 -5.92 -11.43
CA ASN A 23 -17.56 -5.61 -10.59
C ASN A 23 -17.86 -6.72 -9.56
N VAL A 24 -16.82 -7.27 -8.93
CA VAL A 24 -16.97 -8.20 -7.80
C VAL A 24 -17.52 -7.45 -6.60
N ASP A 25 -18.34 -8.12 -5.79
CA ASP A 25 -18.98 -7.50 -4.63
C ASP A 25 -17.95 -7.07 -3.57
N GLU A 26 -18.23 -5.97 -2.87
CA GLU A 26 -17.31 -5.35 -1.92
C GLU A 26 -17.01 -6.27 -0.71
N LYS A 27 -17.95 -7.13 -0.30
CA LYS A 27 -17.75 -8.03 0.85
C LYS A 27 -16.77 -9.14 0.52
N SER A 28 -16.84 -9.70 -0.70
CA SER A 28 -15.84 -10.67 -1.19
C SER A 28 -14.44 -10.03 -1.27
N MET A 29 -14.35 -8.79 -1.75
CA MET A 29 -13.10 -8.05 -1.78
C MET A 29 -12.55 -7.81 -0.36
N ALA A 30 -13.41 -7.57 0.63
CA ALA A 30 -13.01 -7.31 2.02
C ALA A 30 -12.20 -8.45 2.65
N VAL A 31 -12.45 -9.70 2.29
CA VAL A 31 -11.82 -10.88 2.92
C VAL A 31 -10.30 -10.79 2.84
N PHE A 32 -9.75 -10.57 1.64
CA PHE A 32 -8.30 -10.51 1.48
C PHE A 32 -7.69 -9.22 2.03
N ASN A 33 -8.46 -8.14 2.08
CA ASN A 33 -8.06 -6.90 2.75
C ASN A 33 -7.91 -7.12 4.27
N VAL A 34 -8.79 -7.93 4.91
CA VAL A 34 -8.62 -8.34 6.33
C VAL A 34 -7.31 -9.11 6.50
N PHE A 35 -7.04 -10.12 5.66
CA PHE A 35 -5.85 -10.96 5.81
C PHE A 35 -4.57 -10.14 5.65
N THR A 36 -4.47 -9.33 4.61
CA THR A 36 -3.28 -8.50 4.36
C THR A 36 -3.11 -7.42 5.42
N GLY A 37 -4.20 -6.77 5.81
CA GLY A 37 -4.17 -5.73 6.84
C GLY A 37 -3.78 -6.29 8.21
N ALA A 38 -4.32 -7.44 8.62
CA ALA A 38 -3.97 -8.11 9.87
C ALA A 38 -2.51 -8.59 9.87
N LEU A 39 -2.06 -9.22 8.77
CA LEU A 39 -0.66 -9.64 8.63
C LEU A 39 0.29 -8.43 8.74
N SER A 40 0.01 -7.35 8.00
CA SER A 40 0.81 -6.13 8.06
C SER A 40 0.81 -5.52 9.46
N PHE A 41 -0.35 -5.45 10.14
CA PHE A 41 -0.46 -4.94 11.49
C PHE A 41 0.41 -5.76 12.47
N ILE A 42 0.28 -7.10 12.47
CA ILE A 42 1.05 -7.99 13.36
C ILE A 42 2.56 -7.82 13.13
N LEU A 43 3.02 -7.85 11.88
CA LEU A 43 4.45 -7.74 11.57
C LEU A 43 5.02 -6.37 11.94
N ASN A 44 4.24 -5.29 11.82
CA ASN A 44 4.67 -3.97 12.22
C ASN A 44 4.67 -3.79 13.75
N ILE A 45 3.79 -4.45 14.49
CA ILE A 45 3.90 -4.50 15.96
C ILE A 45 5.19 -5.23 16.38
N VAL A 46 5.55 -6.32 15.70
CA VAL A 46 6.85 -6.99 15.93
C VAL A 46 8.01 -6.04 15.66
N ALA A 47 7.93 -5.21 14.59
CA ALA A 47 8.95 -4.21 14.30
C ALA A 47 9.06 -3.13 15.40
N VAL A 48 7.93 -2.71 15.99
CA VAL A 48 7.93 -1.80 17.17
C VAL A 48 8.66 -2.45 18.33
N ILE A 49 8.36 -3.71 18.65
CA ILE A 49 9.01 -4.44 19.75
C ILE A 49 10.53 -4.57 19.52
N GLN A 50 10.95 -4.67 18.27
CA GLN A 50 12.37 -4.72 17.88
C GLN A 50 13.05 -3.33 17.80
N GLY A 51 12.33 -2.25 18.15
CA GLY A 51 12.86 -0.87 18.11
C GLY A 51 12.94 -0.26 16.71
N ASN A 52 12.41 -0.92 15.69
CA ASN A 52 12.41 -0.40 14.32
C ASN A 52 11.16 0.46 14.05
N TYR A 53 11.13 1.63 14.69
CA TYR A 53 9.95 2.51 14.69
C TYR A 53 9.64 3.11 13.30
N PHE A 54 10.67 3.41 12.50
CA PHE A 54 10.47 3.97 11.16
C PHE A 54 9.78 2.94 10.25
N ALA A 55 10.29 1.72 10.20
CA ALA A 55 9.67 0.64 9.41
C ALA A 55 8.26 0.31 9.91
N ALA A 56 8.04 0.29 11.23
CA ALA A 56 6.74 0.06 11.81
C ALA A 56 5.75 1.17 11.42
N GLY A 57 6.13 2.44 11.58
CA GLY A 57 5.27 3.58 11.25
C GLY A 57 4.87 3.61 9.78
N THR A 58 5.82 3.40 8.88
CA THR A 58 5.57 3.36 7.44
C THR A 58 4.76 2.13 7.03
N GLY A 59 5.04 0.97 7.61
CA GLY A 59 4.31 -0.28 7.34
C GLY A 59 2.87 -0.25 7.84
N LEU A 60 2.58 0.43 8.95
CA LEU A 60 1.22 0.59 9.47
C LEU A 60 0.33 1.44 8.56
N LEU A 61 0.89 2.32 7.71
CA LEU A 61 0.11 3.02 6.69
C LEU A 61 -0.60 2.02 5.76
N PHE A 62 0.07 0.92 5.38
CA PHE A 62 -0.54 -0.16 4.60
C PHE A 62 -1.51 -0.99 5.44
N GLY A 63 -1.10 -1.41 6.63
CA GLY A 63 -1.94 -2.21 7.51
C GLY A 63 -3.30 -1.56 7.75
N PHE A 64 -3.30 -0.29 8.12
CA PHE A 64 -4.54 0.47 8.34
C PHE A 64 -5.31 0.74 7.05
N THR A 65 -4.64 0.93 5.91
CA THR A 65 -5.31 1.04 4.61
C THR A 65 -6.22 -0.15 4.36
N TYR A 66 -5.68 -1.38 4.43
CA TYR A 66 -6.44 -2.59 4.12
C TYR A 66 -7.50 -2.90 5.18
N LEU A 67 -7.20 -2.71 6.46
CA LEU A 67 -8.21 -2.87 7.52
C LEU A 67 -9.34 -1.85 7.38
N PHE A 68 -9.05 -0.62 6.99
CA PHE A 68 -10.08 0.40 6.78
C PHE A 68 -10.94 0.07 5.55
N ILE A 69 -10.34 -0.38 4.43
CA ILE A 69 -11.08 -0.87 3.26
C ILE A 69 -12.00 -2.00 3.69
N ALA A 70 -11.49 -3.00 4.40
CA ALA A 70 -12.27 -4.15 4.85
C ALA A 70 -13.44 -3.73 5.75
N ALA A 71 -13.19 -2.89 6.75
CA ALA A 71 -14.23 -2.39 7.65
C ALA A 71 -15.31 -1.62 6.85
N ARG A 72 -14.89 -0.75 5.92
CA ARG A 72 -15.82 0.00 5.07
C ARG A 72 -16.72 -0.93 4.26
N CYS A 73 -16.15 -1.94 3.63
CA CYS A 73 -16.90 -2.88 2.79
C CYS A 73 -17.83 -3.80 3.61
N ILE A 74 -17.38 -4.26 4.79
CA ILE A 74 -18.17 -5.15 5.64
C ILE A 74 -19.36 -4.39 6.29
N PHE A 75 -19.11 -3.20 6.82
CA PHE A 75 -20.07 -2.43 7.60
C PHE A 75 -20.77 -1.31 6.80
N ASN A 76 -20.53 -1.20 5.49
CA ASN A 76 -21.08 -0.15 4.62
C ASN A 76 -20.84 1.27 5.16
N LEU A 77 -19.62 1.55 5.65
CA LEU A 77 -19.28 2.84 6.23
C LEU A 77 -19.11 3.93 5.15
N ASP A 78 -19.37 5.18 5.56
CA ASP A 78 -19.09 6.34 4.71
C ASP A 78 -17.59 6.39 4.33
N GLY A 79 -17.30 6.41 3.04
CA GLY A 79 -15.94 6.37 2.52
C GLY A 79 -15.14 7.67 2.69
N ARG A 80 -15.77 8.79 3.08
CA ARG A 80 -15.09 10.10 3.11
C ARG A 80 -13.93 10.14 4.09
N LEU A 81 -14.05 9.53 5.27
CA LEU A 81 -12.94 9.48 6.23
C LEU A 81 -11.78 8.64 5.72
N TYR A 82 -12.08 7.52 5.03
CA TYR A 82 -11.05 6.75 4.34
C TYR A 82 -10.38 7.57 3.22
N GLY A 83 -11.16 8.36 2.48
CA GLY A 83 -10.61 9.25 1.45
C GLY A 83 -9.66 10.31 2.04
N TRP A 84 -9.97 10.92 3.19
CA TRP A 84 -9.05 11.82 3.89
C TRP A 84 -7.80 11.10 4.40
N TYR A 85 -7.93 9.88 4.91
CA TYR A 85 -6.79 9.04 5.25
C TYR A 85 -5.92 8.77 4.01
N CYS A 86 -6.50 8.49 2.86
CA CYS A 86 -5.77 8.33 1.60
C CYS A 86 -4.96 9.57 1.23
N LEU A 87 -5.53 10.77 1.38
CA LEU A 87 -4.79 12.02 1.15
C LEU A 87 -3.61 12.17 2.12
N PHE A 88 -3.84 11.90 3.41
CA PHE A 88 -2.77 11.92 4.41
C PHE A 88 -1.61 11.00 4.03
N VAL A 89 -1.93 9.75 3.65
CA VAL A 89 -0.90 8.80 3.23
C VAL A 89 -0.20 9.25 1.95
N ALA A 90 -0.94 9.71 0.94
CA ALA A 90 -0.38 10.21 -0.32
C ALA A 90 0.63 11.35 -0.10
N ILE A 91 0.35 12.29 0.81
CA ILE A 91 1.29 13.36 1.16
C ILE A 91 2.55 12.79 1.82
N ASN A 92 2.39 11.80 2.71
CA ASN A 92 3.52 11.18 3.39
C ASN A 92 4.41 10.34 2.47
N THR A 93 3.91 9.82 1.35
CA THR A 93 4.75 9.07 0.40
C THR A 93 5.85 9.95 -0.20
N ILE A 94 5.65 11.26 -0.30
CA ILE A 94 6.63 12.18 -0.88
C ILE A 94 7.93 12.20 -0.04
N PRO A 95 7.93 12.57 1.25
CA PRO A 95 9.15 12.50 2.04
C PRO A 95 9.67 11.08 2.21
N LEU A 96 8.79 10.07 2.34
CA LEU A 96 9.20 8.67 2.49
C LEU A 96 9.94 8.13 1.26
N ALA A 97 9.64 8.65 0.07
CA ALA A 97 10.34 8.28 -1.15
C ALA A 97 11.84 8.63 -1.12
N PHE A 98 12.23 9.66 -0.36
CA PHE A 98 13.58 10.21 -0.37
C PHE A 98 14.35 10.00 0.95
N ILE A 99 13.83 9.19 1.87
CA ILE A 99 14.49 8.88 3.14
C ILE A 99 14.94 7.42 3.13
N ASP A 100 16.23 7.20 3.33
CA ASP A 100 16.80 5.87 3.56
C ASP A 100 16.29 5.31 4.91
N PRO A 101 15.61 4.16 4.92
CA PRO A 101 15.01 3.61 6.14
C PRO A 101 16.03 3.14 7.19
N THR A 102 17.30 2.98 6.81
CA THR A 102 18.36 2.52 7.71
C THR A 102 19.13 3.68 8.34
N THR A 103 19.47 4.69 7.56
CA THR A 103 20.24 5.84 8.01
C THR A 103 19.37 7.02 8.44
N LEU A 104 18.10 7.03 8.07
CA LEU A 104 17.14 8.14 8.25
C LEU A 104 17.63 9.46 7.64
N LYS A 105 18.45 9.36 6.60
CA LYS A 105 18.98 10.50 5.83
C LYS A 105 18.40 10.50 4.43
N PHE A 106 18.70 11.55 3.69
CA PHE A 106 18.37 11.61 2.27
C PHE A 106 19.10 10.49 1.53
N ILE A 107 18.40 9.83 0.60
CA ILE A 107 18.92 8.68 -0.15
C ILE A 107 20.07 9.07 -1.08
N ASP A 108 21.00 8.14 -1.28
CA ASP A 108 21.92 8.17 -2.43
C ASP A 108 21.20 7.61 -3.66
N PHE A 109 21.47 8.16 -4.84
CA PHE A 109 20.79 7.77 -6.09
C PHE A 109 21.39 6.48 -6.68
N THR A 110 21.29 5.38 -5.95
CA THR A 110 21.54 4.02 -6.47
C THR A 110 20.35 3.50 -7.23
N VAL A 111 20.52 2.45 -8.05
CA VAL A 111 19.43 1.82 -8.81
C VAL A 111 18.31 1.33 -7.88
N GLY A 112 18.67 0.70 -6.76
CA GLY A 112 17.70 0.23 -5.78
C GLY A 112 16.93 1.36 -5.13
N ASN A 113 17.60 2.44 -4.75
CA ASN A 113 16.95 3.61 -4.15
C ASN A 113 16.05 4.34 -5.15
N ILE A 114 16.46 4.51 -6.40
CA ILE A 114 15.61 5.07 -7.46
C ILE A 114 14.34 4.21 -7.64
N TYR A 115 14.48 2.89 -7.60
CA TYR A 115 13.33 2.00 -7.68
C TYR A 115 12.36 2.20 -6.50
N TRP A 116 12.88 2.37 -5.27
CA TRP A 116 12.05 2.68 -4.11
C TRP A 116 11.36 4.05 -4.21
N VAL A 117 12.03 5.07 -4.77
CA VAL A 117 11.39 6.37 -5.06
C VAL A 117 10.18 6.17 -5.98
N ILE A 118 10.34 5.44 -7.07
CA ILE A 118 9.27 5.16 -8.02
C ILE A 118 8.11 4.43 -7.33
N ILE A 119 8.41 3.40 -6.53
CA ILE A 119 7.41 2.63 -5.78
C ILE A 119 6.59 3.56 -4.86
N TRP A 120 7.25 4.37 -4.02
CA TRP A 120 6.54 5.26 -3.11
C TRP A 120 5.66 6.29 -3.83
N LEU A 121 6.13 6.86 -4.94
CA LEU A 121 5.36 7.83 -5.72
C LEU A 121 4.14 7.19 -6.42
N LEU A 122 4.28 5.97 -6.94
CA LEU A 122 3.17 5.22 -7.52
C LEU A 122 2.12 4.86 -6.47
N TRP A 123 2.54 4.42 -5.29
CA TRP A 123 1.63 4.21 -4.16
C TRP A 123 0.93 5.50 -3.75
N GLY A 124 1.65 6.63 -3.69
CA GLY A 124 1.08 7.94 -3.43
C GLY A 124 -0.01 8.30 -4.45
N LEU A 125 0.23 8.04 -5.73
CA LEU A 125 -0.75 8.23 -6.79
C LEU A 125 -1.99 7.36 -6.57
N LEU A 126 -1.81 6.07 -6.24
CA LEU A 126 -2.93 5.17 -5.98
C LEU A 126 -3.76 5.64 -4.76
N TRP A 127 -3.13 6.03 -3.65
CA TRP A 127 -3.87 6.60 -2.51
C TRP A 127 -4.57 7.91 -2.87
N LEU A 128 -3.94 8.78 -3.67
CA LEU A 128 -4.56 10.02 -4.12
C LEU A 128 -5.86 9.77 -4.91
N THR A 129 -5.93 8.68 -5.70
CA THR A 129 -7.19 8.30 -6.38
C THR A 129 -8.32 8.03 -5.38
N GLY A 130 -8.03 7.44 -4.24
CA GLY A 130 -9.01 7.22 -3.18
C GLY A 130 -9.60 8.51 -2.63
N PHE A 131 -8.77 9.54 -2.40
CA PHE A 131 -9.25 10.86 -2.02
C PHE A 131 -10.11 11.50 -3.11
N ILE A 132 -9.66 11.46 -4.37
CA ILE A 132 -10.39 12.04 -5.50
C ILE A 132 -11.77 11.40 -5.64
N GLU A 133 -11.88 10.09 -5.53
CA GLU A 133 -13.18 9.40 -5.68
C GLU A 133 -14.10 9.57 -4.46
N LEU A 134 -13.56 9.42 -3.25
CA LEU A 134 -14.39 9.33 -2.06
C LEU A 134 -14.74 10.70 -1.46
N VAL A 135 -13.85 11.69 -1.57
CA VAL A 135 -14.06 13.04 -1.02
C VAL A 135 -14.49 14.01 -2.12
N MET A 136 -13.74 14.07 -3.23
CA MET A 136 -14.05 15.00 -4.32
C MET A 136 -15.20 14.48 -5.21
N LYS A 137 -15.66 13.23 -5.02
CA LYS A 137 -16.75 12.58 -5.77
C LYS A 137 -16.54 12.54 -7.29
N LYS A 138 -15.27 12.50 -7.72
CA LYS A 138 -14.92 12.35 -9.13
C LYS A 138 -14.71 10.88 -9.45
N ASN A 139 -15.50 10.34 -10.37
CA ASN A 139 -15.37 8.96 -10.80
C ASN A 139 -14.16 8.80 -11.75
N LEU A 140 -13.17 8.03 -11.37
CA LEU A 140 -12.00 7.69 -12.18
C LEU A 140 -12.18 6.38 -12.97
N GLY A 141 -13.35 5.75 -12.86
CA GLY A 141 -13.74 4.58 -13.65
C GLY A 141 -12.80 3.39 -13.49
N LYS A 142 -12.42 2.79 -14.62
CA LYS A 142 -11.53 1.63 -14.65
C LYS A 142 -10.06 1.96 -14.41
N PHE A 143 -9.69 3.25 -14.49
CA PHE A 143 -8.29 3.68 -14.31
C PHE A 143 -7.71 3.19 -12.98
N VAL A 144 -8.45 3.36 -11.88
CA VAL A 144 -7.99 2.92 -10.54
C VAL A 144 -7.81 1.40 -10.48
N GLY A 145 -8.68 0.65 -11.16
CA GLY A 145 -8.54 -0.82 -11.24
C GLY A 145 -7.25 -1.24 -11.94
N TYR A 146 -6.96 -0.66 -13.11
CA TYR A 146 -5.71 -0.93 -13.83
C TYR A 146 -4.48 -0.46 -13.05
N LEU A 147 -4.51 0.75 -12.47
CA LEU A 147 -3.43 1.26 -11.64
C LEU A 147 -3.14 0.31 -10.47
N SER A 148 -4.18 -0.14 -9.76
CA SER A 148 -4.03 -1.07 -8.64
C SER A 148 -3.41 -2.41 -9.05
N VAL A 149 -3.79 -2.97 -10.21
CA VAL A 149 -3.16 -4.21 -10.73
C VAL A 149 -1.70 -3.98 -11.07
N ILE A 150 -1.39 -2.91 -11.79
CA ILE A 150 -0.01 -2.55 -12.18
C ILE A 150 0.85 -2.34 -10.94
N ASP A 151 0.38 -1.54 -9.99
CA ASP A 151 1.08 -1.32 -8.73
C ASP A 151 1.27 -2.62 -7.96
N GLY A 152 0.24 -3.46 -7.88
CA GLY A 152 0.33 -4.76 -7.23
C GLY A 152 1.45 -5.64 -7.81
N ILE A 153 1.60 -5.67 -9.13
CA ILE A 153 2.61 -6.48 -9.81
C ILE A 153 4.01 -5.86 -9.64
N PHE A 154 4.18 -4.60 -10.07
CA PHE A 154 5.51 -4.01 -10.24
C PHE A 154 6.06 -3.34 -8.98
N THR A 155 5.20 -2.88 -8.09
CA THR A 155 5.64 -2.15 -6.89
C THR A 155 5.58 -2.99 -5.61
N ALA A 156 4.90 -4.13 -5.63
CA ALA A 156 4.71 -4.95 -4.44
C ALA A 156 5.05 -6.43 -4.65
N TRP A 157 4.36 -7.15 -5.55
CA TRP A 157 4.58 -8.60 -5.73
C TRP A 157 6.01 -8.90 -6.17
N ILE A 158 6.46 -8.33 -7.30
CA ILE A 158 7.82 -8.57 -7.81
C ILE A 158 8.88 -8.12 -6.80
N PRO A 159 8.86 -6.88 -6.26
CA PRO A 159 9.82 -6.46 -5.24
C PRO A 159 9.78 -7.34 -3.98
N GLY A 160 8.59 -7.70 -3.51
CA GLY A 160 8.41 -8.56 -2.36
C GLY A 160 9.07 -9.92 -2.56
N PHE A 161 8.87 -10.53 -3.73
CA PHE A 161 9.50 -11.79 -4.09
C PHE A 161 11.04 -11.67 -4.18
N LEU A 162 11.55 -10.63 -4.84
CA LEU A 162 13.00 -10.37 -4.96
C LEU A 162 13.65 -10.16 -3.60
N LEU A 163 12.97 -9.48 -2.66
CA LEU A 163 13.46 -9.33 -1.30
C LEU A 163 13.52 -10.66 -0.54
N LEU A 164 12.54 -11.56 -0.74
CA LEU A 164 12.50 -12.87 -0.10
C LEU A 164 13.66 -13.78 -0.53
N ILE A 165 14.08 -13.68 -1.79
CA ILE A 165 15.19 -14.47 -2.33
C ILE A 165 16.54 -13.70 -2.32
N ASN A 166 16.59 -12.52 -1.67
CA ASN A 166 17.77 -11.64 -1.59
C ASN A 166 18.34 -11.19 -2.95
N MET A 167 17.48 -11.01 -3.95
CA MET A 167 17.83 -10.56 -5.31
C MET A 167 17.32 -9.14 -5.63
N PHE A 168 16.81 -8.40 -4.64
CA PHE A 168 16.40 -7.00 -4.87
C PHE A 168 17.63 -6.14 -5.18
N PRO A 169 17.57 -5.25 -6.20
CA PRO A 169 18.69 -4.35 -6.56
C PRO A 169 19.13 -3.49 -5.37
N LYS A 170 20.46 -3.30 -5.26
CA LYS A 170 21.09 -2.43 -4.24
C LYS A 170 21.33 -1.04 -4.79
#